data_f280e7b851491a76bbc2668d83020bcd
#
_entry.id   f280e7b851491a76bbc2668d83020bcd
#
_cell.length_a   1.000
_cell.length_b   1.000
_cell.length_c   1.000
_cell.angle_alpha   90.00
_cell.angle_beta   90.00
_cell.angle_gamma   90.00
#
_symmetry.space_group_name_H-M   'P 1'
#
loop_
_entity.id
_entity.type
_entity.pdbx_description
1 polymer ?
#
loop_
_entity_poly.entity_id
_entity_poly.type
_entity_poly.pdbx_seq_one_letter_code
_entity_poly.pdbx_strand_id
1 'polypeptide(L)'
;MARGTERWQRPFGDTGGVGRTDAELAAYLAEQAGRLLLAVRDEVGHDFPSALGDAGDVRANALLIDRLRVERPGDAVLSEEAHDDLNRLRADRVWIIDPLDGTREFSIPRREDWAVHVALWQRTGGPDGAITDAAVALPALGEVHRSDTVSAPPAVRSGPIRITASANRPPPVLWRLRDRLDIEFLRMGSAGAKAMAVVRGDADAYIHAGGQWEWDSAAPAGVLQAAGLHATRLDGSPLRYNRPDPYLPDLLMCRPEIAGVLLEAMWAAG
;
A
#
# COMPACT_ATOMS: atom_id res chain seq x y z
N MET A 1 19.02 -18.43 -2.55
CA MET A 1 18.64 -19.49 -1.61
C MET A 1 17.23 -19.19 -1.12
N ALA A 2 16.31 -20.12 -1.38
CA ALA A 2 14.88 -19.94 -1.31
C ALA A 2 14.35 -19.81 0.13
N ARG A 3 14.21 -18.59 0.65
CA ARG A 3 13.48 -18.33 1.91
C ARG A 3 12.07 -17.76 1.72
N GLY A 4 11.73 -17.26 0.53
CA GLY A 4 10.43 -16.62 0.28
C GLY A 4 9.28 -17.59 -0.04
N THR A 5 9.57 -18.72 -0.67
CA THR A 5 8.52 -19.67 -1.14
C THR A 5 7.95 -20.55 -0.04
N GLU A 6 8.66 -20.77 1.07
CA GLU A 6 8.21 -21.64 2.15
C GLU A 6 7.14 -20.99 3.08
N ARG A 7 7.10 -19.65 3.20
CA ARG A 7 6.13 -18.96 4.07
C ARG A 7 4.69 -18.99 3.52
N TRP A 8 4.53 -19.04 2.21
CA TRP A 8 3.22 -19.15 1.54
C TRP A 8 2.65 -20.58 1.54
N GLN A 9 3.26 -21.54 2.24
CA GLN A 9 2.85 -22.96 2.22
C GLN A 9 1.58 -23.29 3.01
N ARG A 10 1.00 -22.32 3.74
CA ARG A 10 -0.33 -22.50 4.33
C ARG A 10 -1.29 -21.53 3.63
N PRO A 11 -2.13 -22.01 2.68
CA PRO A 11 -3.22 -21.20 2.18
C PRO A 11 -4.10 -20.78 3.36
N PHE A 12 -4.58 -19.53 3.38
CA PHE A 12 -5.74 -19.18 4.19
C PHE A 12 -6.80 -20.24 3.90
N GLY A 13 -7.22 -21.01 4.93
CA GLY A 13 -8.05 -22.18 4.75
C GLY A 13 -9.22 -21.83 3.85
N ASP A 14 -9.44 -22.67 2.85
CA ASP A 14 -10.64 -22.61 2.02
C ASP A 14 -11.81 -22.99 2.96
N THR A 15 -12.35 -21.98 3.66
CA THR A 15 -13.54 -22.12 4.49
C THR A 15 -14.72 -22.20 3.55
N GLY A 16 -14.91 -23.36 2.96
CA GLY A 16 -16.06 -23.63 2.10
C GLY A 16 -17.35 -23.18 2.78
N GLY A 17 -18.02 -22.16 2.21
CA GLY A 17 -19.41 -21.88 2.45
C GLY A 17 -19.77 -20.77 3.47
N VAL A 18 -18.84 -20.17 4.21
CA VAL A 18 -19.11 -18.95 4.99
C VAL A 18 -18.46 -17.78 4.27
N GLY A 19 -19.24 -16.76 3.86
CA GLY A 19 -18.72 -15.60 3.16
C GLY A 19 -17.62 -14.91 3.97
N ARG A 20 -16.46 -14.64 3.33
CA ARG A 20 -15.37 -13.87 3.94
C ARG A 20 -15.85 -12.50 4.37
N THR A 21 -15.35 -11.99 5.49
CA THR A 21 -15.43 -10.56 5.81
C THR A 21 -14.71 -9.76 4.74
N ASP A 22 -14.93 -8.46 4.67
CA ASP A 22 -14.27 -7.62 3.66
C ASP A 22 -12.75 -7.55 3.90
N ALA A 23 -12.30 -7.50 5.15
CA ALA A 23 -10.88 -7.58 5.48
C ALA A 23 -10.25 -8.94 5.10
N GLU A 24 -10.94 -10.04 5.33
CA GLU A 24 -10.50 -11.38 4.92
C GLU A 24 -10.46 -11.50 3.39
N LEU A 25 -11.43 -10.91 2.70
CA LEU A 25 -11.44 -10.89 1.24
C LEU A 25 -10.28 -10.06 0.70
N ALA A 26 -10.04 -8.86 1.24
CA ALA A 26 -8.91 -8.02 0.85
C ALA A 26 -7.57 -8.78 0.97
N ALA A 27 -7.35 -9.44 2.10
CA ALA A 27 -6.14 -10.23 2.33
C ALA A 27 -6.02 -11.43 1.39
N TYR A 28 -7.12 -12.17 1.21
CA TYR A 28 -7.15 -13.31 0.29
C TYR A 28 -6.83 -12.87 -1.14
N LEU A 29 -7.41 -11.78 -1.62
CA LEU A 29 -7.18 -11.25 -2.96
C LEU A 29 -5.74 -10.78 -3.14
N ALA A 30 -5.21 -10.01 -2.18
CA ALA A 30 -3.83 -9.55 -2.21
C ALA A 30 -2.83 -10.72 -2.20
N GLU A 31 -3.11 -11.78 -1.42
CA GLU A 31 -2.30 -13.00 -1.40
C GLU A 31 -2.35 -13.74 -2.74
N GLN A 32 -3.55 -13.94 -3.33
CA GLN A 32 -3.70 -14.65 -4.59
C GLN A 32 -2.98 -13.91 -5.74
N ALA A 33 -3.13 -12.59 -5.82
CA ALA A 33 -2.42 -11.76 -6.78
C ALA A 33 -0.90 -11.83 -6.56
N GLY A 34 -0.45 -11.79 -5.30
CA GLY A 34 0.97 -11.94 -4.96
C GLY A 34 1.57 -13.29 -5.39
N ARG A 35 0.85 -14.39 -5.20
CA ARG A 35 1.27 -15.73 -5.68
C ARG A 35 1.35 -15.79 -7.20
N LEU A 36 0.34 -15.21 -7.88
CA LEU A 36 0.34 -15.10 -9.34
C LEU A 36 1.56 -14.32 -9.83
N LEU A 37 1.86 -13.18 -9.22
CA LEU A 37 3.01 -12.34 -9.58
C LEU A 37 4.35 -13.07 -9.42
N LEU A 38 4.53 -13.84 -8.35
CA LEU A 38 5.70 -14.69 -8.19
C LEU A 38 5.83 -15.73 -9.33
N ALA A 39 4.71 -16.37 -9.68
CA ALA A 39 4.69 -17.32 -10.81
C ALA A 39 4.97 -16.61 -12.14
N VAL A 40 4.48 -15.39 -12.35
CA VAL A 40 4.78 -14.58 -13.55
C VAL A 40 6.28 -14.25 -13.63
N ARG A 41 6.95 -13.91 -12.51
CA ARG A 41 8.40 -13.69 -12.47
C ARG A 41 9.18 -14.93 -12.88
N ASP A 42 8.75 -16.10 -12.42
CA ASP A 42 9.42 -17.38 -12.74
C ASP A 42 9.16 -17.78 -14.20
N GLU A 43 7.96 -17.54 -14.74
CA GLU A 43 7.57 -17.88 -16.12
C GLU A 43 8.22 -16.98 -17.17
N VAL A 44 8.14 -15.65 -16.97
CA VAL A 44 8.59 -14.63 -17.95
C VAL A 44 10.11 -14.39 -17.84
N GLY A 45 10.64 -14.47 -16.61
CA GLY A 45 12.04 -14.16 -16.34
C GLY A 45 12.33 -12.65 -16.39
N HIS A 46 13.61 -12.29 -16.20
CA HIS A 46 14.03 -10.89 -16.07
C HIS A 46 14.78 -10.33 -17.29
N ASP A 47 14.85 -11.08 -18.39
CA ASP A 47 15.59 -10.66 -19.59
C ASP A 47 14.94 -9.47 -20.30
N PHE A 48 13.61 -9.32 -20.14
CA PHE A 48 12.83 -8.24 -20.70
C PHE A 48 11.99 -7.56 -19.59
N PRO A 49 12.58 -6.64 -18.82
CA PRO A 49 11.93 -6.04 -17.64
C PRO A 49 10.58 -5.37 -17.90
N SER A 50 10.41 -4.69 -19.04
CA SER A 50 9.14 -4.07 -19.42
C SER A 50 8.07 -5.12 -19.66
N ALA A 51 8.37 -6.17 -20.43
CA ALA A 51 7.41 -7.25 -20.70
C ALA A 51 7.03 -8.01 -19.42
N LEU A 52 7.96 -8.16 -18.48
CA LEU A 52 7.68 -8.75 -17.17
C LEU A 52 6.73 -7.87 -16.37
N GLY A 53 6.98 -6.56 -16.30
CA GLY A 53 6.10 -5.59 -15.64
C GLY A 53 4.69 -5.64 -16.23
N ASP A 54 4.57 -5.44 -17.54
CA ASP A 54 3.28 -5.44 -18.25
C ASP A 54 2.50 -6.76 -18.03
N ALA A 55 3.19 -7.90 -18.03
CA ALA A 55 2.56 -9.19 -17.75
C ALA A 55 2.06 -9.31 -16.31
N GLY A 56 2.81 -8.75 -15.35
CA GLY A 56 2.43 -8.68 -13.94
C GLY A 56 1.17 -7.86 -13.75
N ASP A 57 1.19 -6.61 -14.22
CA ASP A 57 0.08 -5.66 -14.12
C ASP A 57 -1.21 -6.23 -14.72
N VAL A 58 -1.17 -6.67 -15.96
CA VAL A 58 -2.35 -7.20 -16.69
C VAL A 58 -2.91 -8.44 -16.00
N ARG A 59 -2.07 -9.42 -15.64
CA ARG A 59 -2.54 -10.68 -15.06
C ARG A 59 -3.07 -10.51 -13.64
N ALA A 60 -2.40 -9.69 -12.80
CA ALA A 60 -2.86 -9.43 -11.45
C ALA A 60 -4.15 -8.62 -11.43
N ASN A 61 -4.27 -7.60 -12.29
CA ASN A 61 -5.51 -6.83 -12.44
C ASN A 61 -6.70 -7.71 -12.85
N ALA A 62 -6.52 -8.54 -13.85
CA ALA A 62 -7.57 -9.46 -14.31
C ALA A 62 -8.05 -10.38 -13.18
N LEU A 63 -7.12 -10.98 -12.43
CA LEU A 63 -7.45 -11.84 -11.29
C LEU A 63 -8.27 -11.08 -10.24
N LEU A 64 -7.80 -9.89 -9.83
CA LEU A 64 -8.46 -9.10 -8.78
C LEU A 64 -9.87 -8.68 -9.20
N ILE A 65 -10.05 -8.14 -10.40
CA ILE A 65 -11.35 -7.70 -10.91
C ILE A 65 -12.32 -8.87 -11.04
N ASP A 66 -11.89 -9.99 -11.61
CA ASP A 66 -12.76 -11.15 -11.79
C ASP A 66 -13.21 -11.75 -10.46
N ARG A 67 -12.33 -11.79 -9.46
CA ARG A 67 -12.68 -12.26 -8.13
C ARG A 67 -13.63 -11.29 -7.42
N LEU A 68 -13.38 -9.99 -7.49
CA LEU A 68 -14.28 -8.98 -6.90
C LEU A 68 -15.68 -9.03 -7.51
N ARG A 69 -15.79 -9.22 -8.82
CA ARG A 69 -17.10 -9.39 -9.50
C ARG A 69 -17.89 -10.59 -8.98
N VAL A 70 -17.22 -11.67 -8.61
CA VAL A 70 -17.85 -12.88 -8.08
C VAL A 70 -18.19 -12.72 -6.59
N GLU A 71 -17.25 -12.25 -5.78
CA GLU A 71 -17.38 -12.18 -4.32
C GLU A 71 -18.22 -10.97 -3.86
N ARG A 72 -18.22 -9.87 -4.62
CA ARG A 72 -18.90 -8.60 -4.32
C ARG A 72 -19.53 -7.97 -5.57
N PRO A 73 -20.51 -8.63 -6.21
CA PRO A 73 -21.06 -8.21 -7.50
C PRO A 73 -21.75 -6.83 -7.51
N GLY A 74 -22.07 -6.30 -6.33
CA GLY A 74 -22.67 -4.97 -6.17
C GLY A 74 -21.70 -3.83 -5.91
N ASP A 75 -20.42 -4.13 -5.69
CA ASP A 75 -19.41 -3.14 -5.36
C ASP A 75 -18.75 -2.58 -6.63
N ALA A 76 -18.38 -1.30 -6.60
CA ALA A 76 -17.57 -0.68 -7.65
C ALA A 76 -16.07 -0.94 -7.42
N VAL A 77 -15.27 -0.73 -8.47
CA VAL A 77 -13.80 -0.89 -8.42
C VAL A 77 -13.12 0.32 -9.04
N LEU A 78 -12.09 0.83 -8.37
CA LEU A 78 -11.09 1.74 -8.89
C LEU A 78 -9.75 0.98 -8.92
N SER A 79 -9.16 0.85 -10.09
CA SER A 79 -7.88 0.16 -10.29
C SER A 79 -6.92 1.02 -11.10
N GLU A 80 -5.62 0.94 -10.83
CA GLU A 80 -4.58 1.53 -11.65
C GLU A 80 -4.69 1.08 -13.12
N GLU A 81 -4.94 -0.21 -13.34
CA GLU A 81 -4.89 -0.88 -14.63
C GLU A 81 -6.26 -0.97 -15.33
N ALA A 82 -7.28 -0.26 -14.85
CA ALA A 82 -8.61 -0.28 -15.45
C ALA A 82 -9.12 1.13 -15.76
N HIS A 83 -9.91 1.23 -16.81
CA HIS A 83 -10.59 2.49 -17.14
C HIS A 83 -11.58 2.87 -16.02
N ASP A 84 -11.43 4.07 -15.49
CA ASP A 84 -12.35 4.66 -14.52
C ASP A 84 -13.52 5.33 -15.26
N ASP A 85 -14.73 4.77 -15.14
CA ASP A 85 -15.95 5.30 -15.73
C ASP A 85 -16.69 6.30 -14.82
N LEU A 86 -16.12 6.63 -13.65
CA LEU A 86 -16.65 7.50 -12.62
C LEU A 86 -18.00 7.05 -12.00
N ASN A 87 -18.58 5.93 -12.42
CA ASN A 87 -19.81 5.39 -11.81
C ASN A 87 -19.60 5.03 -10.34
N ARG A 88 -18.36 4.70 -9.95
CA ARG A 88 -17.95 4.45 -8.57
C ARG A 88 -18.30 5.60 -7.62
N LEU A 89 -18.37 6.85 -8.12
CA LEU A 89 -18.70 8.02 -7.28
C LEU A 89 -20.14 8.02 -6.75
N ARG A 90 -21.00 7.17 -7.32
CA ARG A 90 -22.39 6.97 -6.88
C ARG A 90 -22.53 5.73 -6.00
N ALA A 91 -21.52 4.87 -5.97
CA ALA A 91 -21.53 3.64 -5.17
C ALA A 91 -21.28 3.94 -3.69
N ASP A 92 -21.85 3.11 -2.83
CA ASP A 92 -21.62 3.18 -1.39
C ASP A 92 -20.37 2.38 -0.98
N ARG A 93 -19.92 1.48 -1.84
CA ARG A 93 -18.78 0.60 -1.64
C ARG A 93 -17.90 0.58 -2.89
N VAL A 94 -16.60 0.88 -2.71
CA VAL A 94 -15.62 0.94 -3.80
C VAL A 94 -14.34 0.23 -3.38
N TRP A 95 -13.96 -0.80 -4.09
CA TRP A 95 -12.65 -1.43 -3.96
C TRP A 95 -11.62 -0.59 -4.71
N ILE A 96 -10.60 -0.13 -4.00
CA ILE A 96 -9.46 0.61 -4.56
C ILE A 96 -8.28 -0.34 -4.55
N ILE A 97 -7.79 -0.69 -5.74
CA ILE A 97 -6.75 -1.71 -5.91
C ILE A 97 -5.56 -1.21 -6.72
N ASP A 98 -4.39 -1.63 -6.29
CA ASP A 98 -3.15 -1.57 -7.07
C ASP A 98 -2.66 -3.02 -7.26
N PRO A 99 -2.77 -3.55 -8.48
CA PRO A 99 -2.41 -4.93 -8.76
C PRO A 99 -0.93 -5.23 -8.60
N LEU A 100 -0.05 -4.23 -8.82
CA LEU A 100 1.40 -4.36 -8.69
C LEU A 100 2.07 -3.01 -8.39
N ASP A 101 1.99 -2.55 -7.15
CA ASP A 101 2.76 -1.39 -6.69
C ASP A 101 4.26 -1.69 -6.72
N GLY A 102 4.98 -0.89 -7.50
CA GLY A 102 6.41 -1.07 -7.71
C GLY A 102 6.74 -1.99 -8.88
N THR A 103 6.05 -1.86 -10.02
CA THR A 103 6.29 -2.60 -11.28
C THR A 103 7.77 -2.60 -11.68
N ARG A 104 8.46 -1.48 -11.47
CA ARG A 104 9.89 -1.38 -11.71
C ARG A 104 10.68 -2.32 -10.79
N GLU A 105 10.44 -2.31 -9.51
CA GLU A 105 11.11 -3.13 -8.51
C GLU A 105 10.78 -4.62 -8.73
N PHE A 106 9.54 -4.91 -9.09
CA PHE A 106 9.11 -6.25 -9.50
C PHE A 106 9.94 -6.78 -10.68
N SER A 107 10.27 -5.94 -11.64
CA SER A 107 11.02 -6.34 -12.84
C SER A 107 12.53 -6.50 -12.61
N ILE A 108 13.06 -6.10 -11.45
CA ILE A 108 14.48 -6.22 -11.10
C ILE A 108 14.73 -7.53 -10.33
N PRO A 109 15.72 -8.36 -10.73
CA PRO A 109 16.05 -9.59 -10.02
C PRO A 109 16.33 -9.36 -8.54
N ARG A 110 15.76 -10.22 -7.68
CA ARG A 110 15.99 -10.22 -6.21
C ARG A 110 15.49 -8.98 -5.47
N ARG A 111 14.78 -8.05 -6.11
CA ARG A 111 14.10 -6.97 -5.40
C ARG A 111 12.88 -7.54 -4.69
N GLU A 112 12.65 -7.06 -3.46
CA GLU A 112 11.59 -7.53 -2.57
C GLU A 112 10.60 -6.41 -2.24
N ASP A 113 10.93 -5.14 -2.55
CA ASP A 113 10.16 -3.95 -2.25
C ASP A 113 9.14 -3.61 -3.35
N TRP A 114 8.18 -4.51 -3.54
CA TRP A 114 7.00 -4.37 -4.37
C TRP A 114 5.80 -5.02 -3.67
N ALA A 115 4.58 -4.59 -3.98
CA ALA A 115 3.41 -4.94 -3.22
C ALA A 115 2.16 -5.17 -4.08
N VAL A 116 1.08 -5.69 -3.47
CA VAL A 116 -0.29 -5.68 -3.98
C VAL A 116 -1.17 -4.98 -2.97
N HIS A 117 -2.01 -4.05 -3.43
CA HIS A 117 -2.91 -3.28 -2.59
C HIS A 117 -4.36 -3.63 -2.86
N VAL A 118 -5.12 -3.90 -1.80
CA VAL A 118 -6.58 -4.10 -1.87
C VAL A 118 -7.22 -3.37 -0.70
N ALA A 119 -8.03 -2.35 -0.98
CA ALA A 119 -8.75 -1.57 0.03
C ALA A 119 -10.22 -1.45 -0.32
N LEU A 120 -11.09 -1.41 0.68
CA LEU A 120 -12.50 -1.08 0.55
C LEU A 120 -12.75 0.31 1.14
N TRP A 121 -13.19 1.22 0.29
CA TRP A 121 -13.79 2.47 0.70
C TRP A 121 -15.29 2.31 0.86
N GLN A 122 -15.86 2.84 1.95
CA GLN A 122 -17.29 2.86 2.17
C GLN A 122 -17.78 4.27 2.49
N ARG A 123 -18.98 4.60 2.00
CA ARG A 123 -19.67 5.84 2.30
C ARG A 123 -20.27 5.76 3.72
N THR A 124 -19.41 5.89 4.73
CA THR A 124 -19.80 5.80 6.13
C THR A 124 -19.85 7.19 6.75
N GLY A 125 -20.99 7.58 7.32
CA GLY A 125 -21.09 8.81 8.11
C GLY A 125 -20.97 10.13 7.34
N GLY A 126 -20.94 10.12 5.98
CA GLY A 126 -20.85 11.34 5.18
C GLY A 126 -20.27 11.15 3.78
N PRO A 127 -20.19 12.22 2.98
CA PRO A 127 -19.78 12.16 1.57
C PRO A 127 -18.28 11.81 1.36
N ASP A 128 -17.45 12.02 2.35
CA ASP A 128 -16.02 11.72 2.27
C ASP A 128 -15.73 10.23 2.50
N GLY A 129 -16.63 9.47 3.15
CA GLY A 129 -16.45 8.05 3.43
C GLY A 129 -15.16 7.73 4.19
N ALA A 130 -14.80 6.45 4.22
CA ALA A 130 -13.58 5.97 4.86
C ALA A 130 -13.08 4.67 4.23
N ILE A 131 -11.78 4.38 4.34
CA ILE A 131 -11.26 3.03 4.14
C ILE A 131 -11.62 2.21 5.37
N THR A 132 -12.44 1.19 5.20
CA THR A 132 -12.94 0.34 6.31
C THR A 132 -12.14 -0.94 6.42
N ASP A 133 -11.72 -1.49 5.29
CA ASP A 133 -11.02 -2.77 5.20
C ASP A 133 -9.87 -2.65 4.22
N ALA A 134 -8.72 -3.21 4.56
CA ALA A 134 -7.55 -3.12 3.71
C ALA A 134 -6.58 -4.28 3.93
N ALA A 135 -5.85 -4.61 2.87
CA ALA A 135 -4.70 -5.50 2.94
C ALA A 135 -3.60 -5.05 1.98
N VAL A 136 -2.36 -5.19 2.43
CA VAL A 136 -1.15 -5.02 1.63
C VAL A 136 -0.38 -6.34 1.67
N ALA A 137 -0.16 -6.95 0.51
CA ALA A 137 0.74 -8.09 0.39
C ALA A 137 2.14 -7.61 -0.02
N LEU A 138 3.17 -8.22 0.57
CA LEU A 138 4.58 -8.13 0.17
C LEU A 138 5.03 -9.51 -0.30
N PRO A 139 4.74 -9.88 -1.55
CA PRO A 139 4.85 -11.28 -1.98
C PRO A 139 6.26 -11.84 -1.90
N ALA A 140 7.28 -11.05 -2.22
CA ALA A 140 8.67 -11.49 -2.14
C ALA A 140 9.13 -11.78 -0.69
N LEU A 141 8.47 -11.19 0.32
CA LEU A 141 8.70 -11.45 1.74
C LEU A 141 7.78 -12.53 2.30
N GLY A 142 6.76 -12.95 1.55
CA GLY A 142 5.75 -13.90 2.03
C GLY A 142 4.87 -13.33 3.14
N GLU A 143 4.54 -12.02 3.09
CA GLU A 143 3.80 -11.30 4.12
C GLU A 143 2.50 -10.73 3.56
N VAL A 144 1.44 -10.75 4.40
CA VAL A 144 0.19 -10.01 4.17
C VAL A 144 -0.15 -9.28 5.46
N HIS A 145 -0.34 -7.97 5.35
CA HIS A 145 -0.77 -7.10 6.43
C HIS A 145 -2.24 -6.73 6.23
N ARG A 146 -3.09 -7.01 7.22
CA ARG A 146 -4.56 -6.81 7.17
C ARG A 146 -5.00 -5.83 8.24
N SER A 147 -5.98 -4.99 7.91
CA SER A 147 -6.51 -3.98 8.83
C SER A 147 -7.16 -4.53 10.09
N ASP A 148 -7.77 -5.73 10.03
CA ASP A 148 -8.45 -6.35 11.17
C ASP A 148 -7.54 -7.17 12.10
N THR A 149 -6.29 -7.45 11.69
CA THR A 149 -5.36 -8.27 12.47
C THR A 149 -4.01 -7.60 12.74
N VAL A 150 -3.74 -6.47 12.08
CA VAL A 150 -2.50 -5.73 12.30
C VAL A 150 -2.45 -5.19 13.73
N SER A 151 -1.26 -5.13 14.29
CA SER A 151 -1.00 -4.56 15.61
C SER A 151 -0.01 -3.41 15.51
N ALA A 152 -0.02 -2.55 16.54
CA ALA A 152 0.96 -1.49 16.66
C ALA A 152 2.40 -2.03 16.57
N PRO A 153 3.30 -1.31 15.89
CA PRO A 153 4.71 -1.70 15.84
C PRO A 153 5.35 -1.67 17.22
N PRO A 154 6.49 -2.36 17.41
CA PRO A 154 7.26 -2.28 18.66
C PRO A 154 7.58 -0.83 19.03
N ALA A 155 7.83 -0.58 20.31
CA ALA A 155 8.19 0.76 20.82
C ALA A 155 9.35 1.39 20.04
N VAL A 156 9.35 2.73 19.99
CA VAL A 156 10.40 3.51 19.31
C VAL A 156 11.78 3.14 19.86
N ARG A 157 12.73 2.92 18.98
CA ARG A 157 14.14 2.76 19.33
C ARG A 157 14.76 4.13 19.60
N SER A 158 15.74 4.19 20.49
CA SER A 158 16.61 5.37 20.59
C SER A 158 17.47 5.49 19.33
N GLY A 159 17.71 6.72 18.87
CA GLY A 159 18.55 7.01 17.72
C GLY A 159 17.85 7.91 16.70
N PRO A 160 18.40 8.03 15.49
CA PRO A 160 17.83 8.85 14.43
C PRO A 160 16.45 8.36 14.02
N ILE A 161 15.56 9.28 13.60
CA ILE A 161 14.27 8.96 13.01
C ILE A 161 14.50 8.32 11.63
N ARG A 162 14.09 7.07 11.47
CA ARG A 162 14.23 6.34 10.21
C ARG A 162 13.08 6.65 9.27
N ILE A 163 13.38 7.31 8.16
CA ILE A 163 12.37 7.75 7.18
C ILE A 163 12.53 6.97 5.89
N THR A 164 11.48 6.24 5.48
CA THR A 164 11.42 5.66 4.14
C THR A 164 10.99 6.71 3.13
N ALA A 165 11.66 6.74 1.99
CA ALA A 165 11.36 7.61 0.88
C ALA A 165 11.71 6.93 -0.45
N SER A 166 11.23 7.51 -1.55
CA SER A 166 11.52 7.00 -2.89
C SER A 166 13.03 6.89 -3.13
N ALA A 167 13.47 5.71 -3.57
CA ALA A 167 14.86 5.49 -3.97
C ALA A 167 15.25 6.35 -5.18
N ASN A 168 14.29 6.65 -6.05
CA ASN A 168 14.52 7.30 -7.34
C ASN A 168 14.25 8.80 -7.35
N ARG A 169 13.24 9.24 -6.58
CA ARG A 169 12.77 10.63 -6.49
C ARG A 169 12.53 11.01 -5.04
N PRO A 170 13.58 11.17 -4.22
CA PRO A 170 13.41 11.57 -2.83
C PRO A 170 12.78 12.98 -2.76
N PRO A 171 11.73 13.18 -1.97
CA PRO A 171 11.08 14.48 -1.86
C PRO A 171 12.02 15.56 -1.33
N PRO A 172 12.01 16.78 -1.89
CA PRO A 172 12.87 17.87 -1.42
C PRO A 172 12.68 18.24 0.06
N VAL A 173 11.49 18.02 0.60
CA VAL A 173 11.19 18.27 2.01
C VAL A 173 12.09 17.48 2.98
N LEU A 174 12.64 16.35 2.55
CA LEU A 174 13.57 15.55 3.35
C LEU A 174 14.86 16.30 3.70
N TRP A 175 15.33 17.21 2.85
CA TRP A 175 16.51 18.02 3.13
C TRP A 175 16.26 19.00 4.27
N ARG A 176 15.05 19.60 4.33
CA ARG A 176 14.65 20.47 5.44
C ARG A 176 14.58 19.70 6.76
N LEU A 177 14.06 18.45 6.73
CA LEU A 177 14.04 17.60 7.92
C LEU A 177 15.44 17.29 8.42
N ARG A 178 16.37 16.95 7.52
CA ARG A 178 17.74 16.61 7.88
C ARG A 178 18.50 17.80 8.52
N ASP A 179 18.18 19.02 8.12
CA ASP A 179 18.81 20.21 8.69
C ASP A 179 18.32 20.52 10.12
N ARG A 180 17.24 19.87 10.58
CA ARG A 180 16.56 20.17 11.84
C ARG A 180 16.44 19.00 12.79
N LEU A 181 16.48 17.78 12.28
CA LEU A 181 16.26 16.54 13.03
C LEU A 181 17.37 15.54 12.71
N ASP A 182 17.68 14.71 13.70
CA ASP A 182 18.55 13.56 13.48
C ASP A 182 17.76 12.47 12.76
N ILE A 183 18.01 12.30 11.46
CA ILE A 183 17.27 11.39 10.61
C ILE A 183 18.17 10.48 9.80
N GLU A 184 17.68 9.25 9.55
CA GLU A 184 18.28 8.27 8.67
C GLU A 184 17.31 8.00 7.49
N PHE A 185 17.83 8.01 6.26
CA PHE A 185 17.02 7.71 5.08
C PHE A 185 17.15 6.26 4.65
N LEU A 186 16.00 5.58 4.61
CA LEU A 186 15.85 4.23 4.08
C LEU A 186 15.24 4.31 2.68
N ARG A 187 16.03 3.99 1.66
CA ARG A 187 15.59 4.09 0.27
C ARG A 187 14.89 2.82 -0.17
N MET A 188 13.63 2.93 -0.54
CA MET A 188 12.80 1.82 -1.00
C MET A 188 12.00 2.21 -2.25
N GLY A 189 11.62 1.21 -3.07
CA GLY A 189 10.62 1.33 -4.12
C GLY A 189 9.21 1.40 -3.56
N SER A 190 8.20 0.89 -4.23
CA SER A 190 6.83 0.63 -3.76
C SER A 190 6.29 1.50 -2.61
N ALA A 191 5.11 2.08 -2.75
CA ALA A 191 4.45 2.82 -1.67
C ALA A 191 4.05 1.88 -0.52
N GLY A 192 3.52 0.71 -0.86
CA GLY A 192 3.16 -0.32 0.12
C GLY A 192 4.34 -0.84 0.91
N ALA A 193 5.46 -1.13 0.25
CA ALA A 193 6.66 -1.59 0.95
C ALA A 193 7.17 -0.55 1.96
N LYS A 194 7.16 0.75 1.61
CA LYS A 194 7.54 1.85 2.51
C LYS A 194 6.58 1.97 3.70
N ALA A 195 5.29 1.92 3.45
CA ALA A 195 4.29 2.00 4.51
C ALA A 195 4.35 0.78 5.45
N MET A 196 4.49 -0.43 4.90
CA MET A 196 4.60 -1.64 5.72
C MET A 196 5.92 -1.71 6.50
N ALA A 197 6.98 -1.06 6.06
CA ALA A 197 8.19 -0.89 6.86
C ALA A 197 7.91 -0.09 8.16
N VAL A 198 7.00 0.90 8.11
CA VAL A 198 6.55 1.62 9.31
C VAL A 198 5.69 0.71 10.19
N VAL A 199 4.78 -0.05 9.62
CA VAL A 199 3.92 -1.00 10.35
C VAL A 199 4.75 -2.05 11.08
N ARG A 200 5.82 -2.58 10.45
CA ARG A 200 6.73 -3.55 11.07
C ARG A 200 7.69 -2.94 12.10
N GLY A 201 7.84 -1.61 12.12
CA GLY A 201 8.82 -0.93 12.94
C GLY A 201 10.26 -0.96 12.38
N ASP A 202 10.41 -1.29 11.11
CA ASP A 202 11.69 -1.18 10.37
C ASP A 202 12.02 0.28 10.04
N ALA A 203 10.98 1.12 9.94
CA ALA A 203 11.06 2.57 9.79
C ALA A 203 10.13 3.26 10.80
N ASP A 204 10.31 4.56 10.98
CA ASP A 204 9.50 5.38 11.87
C ASP A 204 8.53 6.28 11.11
N ALA A 205 8.86 6.60 9.85
CA ALA A 205 8.01 7.38 8.94
C ALA A 205 8.19 6.98 7.48
N TYR A 206 7.12 7.19 6.69
CA TYR A 206 7.14 7.23 5.24
C TYR A 206 6.64 8.61 4.80
N ILE A 207 7.44 9.29 3.98
CA ILE A 207 7.13 10.60 3.43
C ILE A 207 7.14 10.53 1.91
N HIS A 208 6.03 10.98 1.30
CA HIS A 208 5.91 11.14 -0.14
C HIS A 208 5.50 12.57 -0.49
N ALA A 209 6.12 13.13 -1.52
CA ALA A 209 5.72 14.36 -2.16
C ALA A 209 6.09 14.32 -3.65
N GLY A 210 5.28 14.94 -4.48
CA GLY A 210 5.47 14.92 -5.93
C GLY A 210 4.42 14.13 -6.69
N GLY A 211 3.36 13.73 -5.99
CA GLY A 211 2.18 13.09 -6.57
C GLY A 211 2.25 11.57 -6.60
N GLN A 212 1.12 10.99 -6.31
CA GLN A 212 0.77 9.58 -6.44
C GLN A 212 -0.73 9.47 -6.67
N TRP A 213 -1.25 8.26 -6.75
CA TRP A 213 -2.68 8.03 -6.95
C TRP A 213 -3.32 7.41 -5.70
N GLU A 214 -4.66 7.40 -5.65
CA GLU A 214 -5.38 6.80 -4.52
C GLU A 214 -5.01 5.34 -4.28
N TRP A 215 -4.80 4.55 -5.33
CA TRP A 215 -4.43 3.14 -5.23
C TRP A 215 -3.05 2.88 -4.64
N ASP A 216 -2.09 3.83 -4.79
CA ASP A 216 -0.78 3.74 -4.12
C ASP A 216 -0.88 3.78 -2.59
N SER A 217 -1.94 4.39 -2.05
CA SER A 217 -1.99 4.71 -0.62
C SER A 217 -3.24 4.24 0.13
N ALA A 218 -4.35 3.91 -0.54
CA ALA A 218 -5.59 3.53 0.15
C ALA A 218 -5.42 2.31 1.06
N ALA A 219 -4.87 1.21 0.54
CA ALA A 219 -4.61 0.04 1.36
C ALA A 219 -3.49 0.27 2.39
N PRO A 220 -2.34 0.85 2.04
CA PRO A 220 -1.32 1.22 3.02
C PRO A 220 -1.84 2.07 4.16
N ALA A 221 -2.63 3.12 3.89
CA ALA A 221 -3.21 3.98 4.92
C ALA A 221 -4.22 3.24 5.80
N GLY A 222 -5.09 2.42 5.21
CA GLY A 222 -6.06 1.62 5.95
C GLY A 222 -5.41 0.65 6.93
N VAL A 223 -4.39 -0.09 6.50
CA VAL A 223 -3.63 -1.01 7.36
C VAL A 223 -2.87 -0.23 8.45
N LEU A 224 -2.23 0.87 8.09
CA LEU A 224 -1.42 1.67 8.99
C LEU A 224 -2.27 2.34 10.09
N GLN A 225 -3.43 2.93 9.72
CA GLN A 225 -4.37 3.51 10.68
C GLN A 225 -4.97 2.46 11.61
N ALA A 226 -5.28 1.27 11.10
CA ALA A 226 -5.73 0.15 11.92
C ALA A 226 -4.69 -0.32 12.94
N ALA A 227 -3.40 -0.15 12.64
CA ALA A 227 -2.30 -0.37 13.58
C ALA A 227 -2.12 0.79 14.60
N GLY A 228 -2.98 1.80 14.60
CA GLY A 228 -2.87 2.97 15.48
C GLY A 228 -1.80 3.97 15.07
N LEU A 229 -1.33 3.91 13.84
CA LEU A 229 -0.33 4.83 13.29
C LEU A 229 -0.98 6.05 12.63
N HIS A 230 -0.20 7.10 12.42
CA HIS A 230 -0.64 8.37 11.84
C HIS A 230 -0.52 8.35 10.32
N ALA A 231 -1.61 8.76 9.62
CA ALA A 231 -1.65 8.92 8.16
C ALA A 231 -2.41 10.18 7.77
N THR A 232 -1.71 11.16 7.19
CA THR A 232 -2.28 12.44 6.72
C THR A 232 -1.57 12.91 5.46
N ARG A 233 -2.05 14.04 4.91
CA ARG A 233 -1.30 14.88 3.99
C ARG A 233 -0.14 15.56 4.72
N LEU A 234 0.80 16.13 3.97
CA LEU A 234 1.94 16.88 4.56
C LEU A 234 1.52 18.20 5.22
N ASP A 235 0.32 18.69 4.97
CA ASP A 235 -0.26 19.84 5.67
C ASP A 235 -1.06 19.44 6.93
N GLY A 236 -1.07 18.16 7.27
CA GLY A 236 -1.81 17.60 8.40
C GLY A 236 -3.28 17.30 8.11
N SER A 237 -3.81 17.64 6.93
CA SER A 237 -5.18 17.33 6.56
C SER A 237 -5.40 15.83 6.35
N PRO A 238 -6.64 15.32 6.52
CA PRO A 238 -6.94 13.90 6.30
C PRO A 238 -6.71 13.46 4.85
N LEU A 239 -6.25 12.23 4.68
CA LEU A 239 -6.29 11.56 3.38
C LEU A 239 -7.75 11.28 3.02
N ARG A 240 -8.12 11.56 1.77
CA ARG A 240 -9.48 11.35 1.25
C ARG A 240 -9.42 10.52 0.00
N TYR A 241 -10.33 9.56 -0.12
CA TYR A 241 -10.38 8.57 -1.18
C TYR A 241 -11.71 8.60 -1.92
N ASN A 242 -11.78 7.90 -3.04
CA ASN A 242 -12.90 7.85 -3.97
C ASN A 242 -13.29 9.24 -4.49
N ARG A 243 -12.26 10.03 -4.88
CA ARG A 243 -12.44 11.37 -5.46
C ARG A 243 -12.61 11.30 -6.99
N PRO A 244 -13.27 12.29 -7.62
CA PRO A 244 -13.38 12.35 -9.07
C PRO A 244 -12.02 12.34 -9.79
N ASP A 245 -11.04 13.05 -9.24
CA ASP A 245 -9.63 12.96 -9.61
C ASP A 245 -8.92 12.13 -8.52
N PRO A 246 -8.44 10.94 -8.84
CA PRO A 246 -7.79 10.08 -7.87
C PRO A 246 -6.34 10.50 -7.55
N TYR A 247 -5.91 11.67 -7.98
CA TYR A 247 -4.58 12.20 -7.70
C TYR A 247 -4.41 12.62 -6.25
N LEU A 248 -3.36 12.11 -5.59
CA LEU A 248 -2.97 12.44 -4.23
C LEU A 248 -1.57 13.10 -4.24
N PRO A 249 -1.44 14.40 -3.94
CA PRO A 249 -0.16 15.11 -4.14
C PRO A 249 0.96 14.71 -3.17
N ASP A 250 0.63 14.30 -1.97
CA ASP A 250 1.61 13.99 -0.91
C ASP A 250 1.00 13.19 0.22
N LEU A 251 1.82 12.61 1.09
CA LEU A 251 1.41 12.01 2.35
C LEU A 251 2.53 11.93 3.38
N LEU A 252 2.12 11.83 4.65
CA LEU A 252 2.91 11.44 5.81
C LEU A 252 2.25 10.23 6.46
N MET A 253 2.97 9.14 6.56
CA MET A 253 2.61 7.96 7.35
C MET A 253 3.71 7.74 8.38
N CYS A 254 3.38 7.77 9.68
CA CYS A 254 4.42 7.68 10.71
C CYS A 254 3.86 7.21 12.05
N ARG A 255 4.76 7.02 12.98
CA ARG A 255 4.41 6.84 14.40
C ARG A 255 3.72 8.11 14.92
N PRO A 256 2.64 7.99 15.73
CA PRO A 256 1.90 9.14 16.24
C PRO A 256 2.77 10.13 17.03
N GLU A 257 3.73 9.60 17.78
CA GLU A 257 4.60 10.37 18.69
C GLU A 257 5.50 11.39 17.96
N ILE A 258 5.81 11.12 16.68
CA ILE A 258 6.70 11.98 15.88
C ILE A 258 5.95 12.81 14.84
N ALA A 259 4.64 12.62 14.67
CA ALA A 259 3.87 13.29 13.61
C ALA A 259 3.94 14.81 13.72
N GLY A 260 3.70 15.36 14.92
CA GLY A 260 3.78 16.81 15.16
C GLY A 260 5.18 17.37 14.87
N VAL A 261 6.21 16.71 15.36
CA VAL A 261 7.61 17.14 15.14
C VAL A 261 7.97 17.13 13.66
N LEU A 262 7.55 16.11 12.90
CA LEU A 262 7.80 16.04 11.47
C LEU A 262 7.05 17.14 10.70
N LEU A 263 5.75 17.35 10.99
CA LEU A 263 4.94 18.39 10.35
C LEU A 263 5.51 19.79 10.63
N GLU A 264 5.83 20.10 11.87
CA GLU A 264 6.46 21.38 12.23
C GLU A 264 7.80 21.59 11.53
N ALA A 265 8.68 20.58 11.53
CA ALA A 265 10.01 20.68 10.92
C ALA A 265 9.96 20.83 9.40
N MET A 266 8.91 20.32 8.72
CA MET A 266 8.72 20.50 7.28
C MET A 266 8.35 21.95 6.89
N TRP A 267 7.58 22.65 7.75
CA TRP A 267 6.97 23.93 7.42
C TRP A 267 7.51 25.13 8.22
N ALA A 268 8.33 24.90 9.25
CA ALA A 268 8.94 26.00 9.98
C ALA A 268 9.72 26.90 9.02
N ALA A 269 9.48 28.22 9.10
CA ALA A 269 10.27 29.21 8.37
C ALA A 269 11.74 29.10 8.77
N GLY A 270 12.64 29.16 7.78
CA GLY A 270 14.08 29.18 8.01
C GLY A 270 14.53 30.50 8.57
#